data_5a7b520ac11be48934c5debb887c3680
#
_entry.id   5a7b520ac11be48934c5debb887c3680
#
_cell.length_a   1.000
_cell.length_b   1.000
_cell.length_c   1.000
_cell.angle_alpha   90.00
_cell.angle_beta   90.00
_cell.angle_gamma   90.00
#
_symmetry.space_group_name_H-M   'P 1'
#
loop_
_entity.id
_entity.type
_entity.pdbx_description
1 polymer ?
#
loop_
_entity_poly.entity_id
_entity_poly.type
_entity_poly.pdbx_seq_one_letter_code
_entity_poly.pdbx_strand_id
1 'polypeptide(L)'
;MSFFKLKENNRSFKTEVIAGLTTFLAMVYIIPVNSSIVGNTGMPIEALITATALITIVASAFNAFFANTPVAMSVGMGLNAYFTFAVCLGQNIAWQSALGAVFISSIIFLILSFTHFRLWVIRNIPKDLRLAICAGIGCFIAFLGLSQMGVIMHNKDTLVSIGNFKSPHVLFGIFTLALIIFFWAIKLRGAFILGVLASSIIAWIFHLDNASFPVQIFSWPNFSMENGLGAIFLQLDIKSALNITMIPIILTFFITQLFDSIGTITGVGERGKIFDDPKNGEKKLSKTLMADATGSALGAMTGTSTVTAFVESTTGVESGGRTGLTALVVAICFAFTLFLLPLFKAIPANAIYPVLVMVGILMFMEVKNIDFKDSAIAVASFFTIIMMPFTYSITTSFAFGFLSYLLVRIFKREWDKINLGIIVLSLLSLGNFLLMALQ
;
A
#
# COMPACT_ATOMS: atom_id res chain seq x y z
N MET A 1 -20.82 22.66 -6.48
CA MET A 1 -20.03 23.45 -5.49
C MET A 1 -20.64 23.43 -4.10
N SER A 2 -21.97 23.44 -3.95
CA SER A 2 -22.64 23.26 -2.66
C SER A 2 -22.38 21.90 -2.01
N PHE A 3 -22.30 20.83 -2.81
CA PHE A 3 -22.10 19.45 -2.33
C PHE A 3 -20.80 19.30 -1.50
N PHE A 4 -19.68 19.83 -1.97
CA PHE A 4 -18.39 19.73 -1.27
C PHE A 4 -18.21 20.74 -0.14
N LYS A 5 -19.22 21.59 0.13
CA LYS A 5 -19.21 22.56 1.24
C LYS A 5 -17.96 23.46 1.26
N LEU A 6 -17.53 23.92 0.08
CA LEU A 6 -16.30 24.72 -0.08
C LEU A 6 -16.31 25.97 0.80
N LYS A 7 -17.46 26.70 0.83
CA LYS A 7 -17.60 27.92 1.65
C LYS A 7 -17.52 27.62 3.15
N GLU A 8 -18.11 26.52 3.59
CA GLU A 8 -18.09 26.10 5.01
C GLU A 8 -16.66 25.75 5.47
N ASN A 9 -15.83 25.23 4.55
CA ASN A 9 -14.45 24.90 4.80
C ASN A 9 -13.47 26.04 4.49
N ASN A 10 -13.94 27.25 4.15
CA ASN A 10 -13.14 28.41 3.74
C ASN A 10 -12.16 28.09 2.60
N ARG A 11 -12.64 27.37 1.56
CA ARG A 11 -11.80 26.92 0.43
C ARG A 11 -12.32 27.42 -0.90
N SER A 12 -11.38 27.74 -1.81
CA SER A 12 -11.69 28.09 -3.17
C SER A 12 -11.64 26.85 -4.08
N PHE A 13 -12.41 26.86 -5.15
CA PHE A 13 -12.36 25.82 -6.18
C PHE A 13 -10.93 25.63 -6.73
N LYS A 14 -10.24 26.74 -7.00
CA LYS A 14 -8.86 26.75 -7.52
C LYS A 14 -7.89 26.04 -6.57
N THR A 15 -8.00 26.28 -5.27
CA THR A 15 -7.14 25.64 -4.27
C THR A 15 -7.34 24.12 -4.25
N GLU A 16 -8.59 23.65 -4.28
CA GLU A 16 -8.89 22.22 -4.29
C GLU A 16 -8.41 21.52 -5.57
N VAL A 17 -8.53 22.20 -6.73
CA VAL A 17 -8.01 21.68 -8.01
C VAL A 17 -6.48 21.58 -7.98
N ILE A 18 -5.77 22.60 -7.50
CA ILE A 18 -4.31 22.56 -7.36
C ILE A 18 -3.89 21.45 -6.40
N ALA A 19 -4.60 21.30 -5.30
CA ALA A 19 -4.34 20.24 -4.33
C ALA A 19 -4.52 18.84 -4.96
N GLY A 20 -5.61 18.64 -5.74
CA GLY A 20 -5.84 17.40 -6.46
C GLY A 20 -4.78 17.07 -7.50
N LEU A 21 -4.36 18.07 -8.28
CA LEU A 21 -3.26 17.91 -9.24
C LEU A 21 -1.94 17.58 -8.55
N THR A 22 -1.66 18.19 -7.41
CA THR A 22 -0.45 17.91 -6.61
C THR A 22 -0.46 16.48 -6.07
N THR A 23 -1.61 16.02 -5.54
CA THR A 23 -1.78 14.63 -5.11
C THR A 23 -1.62 13.66 -6.27
N PHE A 24 -2.27 13.92 -7.41
CA PHE A 24 -2.15 13.10 -8.61
C PHE A 24 -0.70 12.91 -9.05
N LEU A 25 0.06 14.01 -9.16
CA LEU A 25 1.48 13.95 -9.54
C LEU A 25 2.32 13.15 -8.53
N ALA A 26 1.94 13.19 -7.24
CA ALA A 26 2.64 12.44 -6.21
C ALA A 26 2.34 10.93 -6.25
N MET A 27 1.17 10.50 -6.78
CA MET A 27 0.72 9.12 -6.70
C MET A 27 0.56 8.39 -8.05
N VAL A 28 0.68 9.07 -9.20
CA VAL A 28 0.45 8.44 -10.53
C VAL A 28 1.45 7.31 -10.85
N TYR A 29 2.59 7.30 -10.19
CA TYR A 29 3.58 6.21 -10.28
C TYR A 29 3.01 4.84 -9.89
N ILE A 30 1.87 4.81 -9.17
CA ILE A 30 1.25 3.55 -8.73
C ILE A 30 0.83 2.66 -9.90
N ILE A 31 0.48 3.25 -11.04
CA ILE A 31 0.05 2.47 -12.21
C ILE A 31 1.16 1.53 -12.69
N PRO A 32 2.35 2.00 -13.10
CA PRO A 32 3.41 1.13 -13.53
C PRO A 32 3.97 0.27 -12.38
N VAL A 33 4.04 0.79 -11.15
CA VAL A 33 4.55 0.04 -9.99
C VAL A 33 3.66 -1.15 -9.66
N ASN A 34 2.36 -0.94 -9.51
CA ASN A 34 1.45 -2.03 -9.21
C ASN A 34 1.42 -3.09 -10.31
N SER A 35 1.36 -2.65 -11.56
CA SER A 35 1.32 -3.57 -12.71
C SER A 35 2.59 -4.42 -12.82
N SER A 36 3.75 -3.83 -12.51
CA SER A 36 5.02 -4.56 -12.49
C SER A 36 5.08 -5.57 -11.34
N ILE A 37 4.62 -5.19 -10.14
CA ILE A 37 4.63 -6.08 -8.97
C ILE A 37 3.68 -7.25 -9.19
N VAL A 38 2.40 -6.96 -9.41
CA VAL A 38 1.36 -7.97 -9.51
C VAL A 38 1.51 -8.81 -10.78
N GLY A 39 2.06 -8.24 -11.86
CA GLY A 39 2.38 -8.95 -13.10
C GLY A 39 3.31 -10.16 -12.90
N ASN A 40 4.14 -10.18 -11.85
CA ASN A 40 4.97 -11.34 -11.52
C ASN A 40 4.15 -12.60 -11.16
N THR A 41 2.86 -12.45 -10.84
CA THR A 41 1.96 -13.60 -10.58
C THR A 41 1.47 -14.28 -11.86
N GLY A 42 1.87 -13.79 -13.04
CA GLY A 42 1.40 -14.26 -14.34
C GLY A 42 0.14 -13.55 -14.87
N MET A 43 -0.36 -12.54 -14.16
CA MET A 43 -1.49 -11.73 -14.63
C MET A 43 -1.04 -10.80 -15.77
N PRO A 44 -1.91 -10.56 -16.80
CA PRO A 44 -1.58 -9.69 -17.92
C PRO A 44 -1.30 -8.25 -17.46
N ILE A 45 -0.14 -7.70 -17.83
CA ILE A 45 0.29 -6.35 -17.42
C ILE A 45 -0.68 -5.27 -17.92
N GLU A 46 -1.19 -5.40 -19.16
CA GLU A 46 -2.16 -4.44 -19.72
C GLU A 46 -3.46 -4.40 -18.93
N ALA A 47 -3.94 -5.58 -18.49
CA ALA A 47 -5.10 -5.70 -17.64
C ALA A 47 -4.87 -5.00 -16.29
N LEU A 48 -3.68 -5.21 -15.69
CA LEU A 48 -3.31 -4.61 -14.41
C LEU A 48 -3.16 -3.08 -14.48
N ILE A 49 -2.60 -2.53 -15.58
CA ILE A 49 -2.53 -1.09 -15.82
C ILE A 49 -3.94 -0.50 -15.84
N THR A 50 -4.83 -1.11 -16.64
CA THR A 50 -6.23 -0.66 -16.78
C THR A 50 -6.99 -0.79 -15.45
N ALA A 51 -6.85 -1.93 -14.76
CA ALA A 51 -7.49 -2.20 -13.47
C ALA A 51 -7.03 -1.22 -12.39
N THR A 52 -5.72 -0.94 -12.32
CA THR A 52 -5.14 0.00 -11.34
C THR A 52 -5.67 1.41 -11.53
N ALA A 53 -5.71 1.89 -12.77
CA ALA A 53 -6.27 3.21 -13.08
C ALA A 53 -7.77 3.24 -12.76
N LEU A 54 -8.53 2.24 -13.20
CA LEU A 54 -9.98 2.17 -13.00
C LEU A 54 -10.36 2.15 -11.52
N ILE A 55 -9.71 1.29 -10.72
CA ILE A 55 -10.04 1.20 -9.30
C ILE A 55 -9.65 2.48 -8.54
N THR A 56 -8.55 3.13 -8.93
CA THR A 56 -8.16 4.41 -8.36
C THR A 56 -9.20 5.50 -8.64
N ILE A 57 -9.76 5.53 -9.86
CA ILE A 57 -10.86 6.42 -10.24
C ILE A 57 -12.07 6.14 -9.36
N VAL A 58 -12.51 4.89 -9.31
CA VAL A 58 -13.74 4.49 -8.59
C VAL A 58 -13.59 4.74 -7.09
N ALA A 59 -12.51 4.29 -6.47
CA ALA A 59 -12.31 4.42 -5.02
C ALA A 59 -12.14 5.88 -4.58
N SER A 60 -11.34 6.68 -5.33
CA SER A 60 -11.15 8.10 -5.02
C SER A 60 -12.42 8.91 -5.25
N ALA A 61 -13.18 8.64 -6.32
CA ALA A 61 -14.47 9.28 -6.57
C ALA A 61 -15.50 8.87 -5.50
N PHE A 62 -15.55 7.60 -5.14
CA PHE A 62 -16.44 7.14 -4.08
C PHE A 62 -16.14 7.83 -2.75
N ASN A 63 -14.87 7.91 -2.33
CA ASN A 63 -14.49 8.67 -1.14
C ASN A 63 -14.85 10.16 -1.26
N ALA A 64 -14.64 10.78 -2.43
CA ALA A 64 -14.97 12.18 -2.68
C ALA A 64 -16.44 12.48 -2.41
N PHE A 65 -17.34 11.62 -2.90
CA PHE A 65 -18.78 11.82 -2.75
C PHE A 65 -19.32 11.30 -1.41
N PHE A 66 -18.82 10.18 -0.91
CA PHE A 66 -19.35 9.53 0.30
C PHE A 66 -18.84 10.15 1.59
N ALA A 67 -17.53 10.38 1.69
CA ALA A 67 -16.90 10.91 2.91
C ALA A 67 -16.61 12.40 2.84
N ASN A 68 -16.52 12.97 1.64
CA ASN A 68 -16.13 14.35 1.39
C ASN A 68 -14.80 14.72 2.05
N THR A 69 -13.78 13.88 1.83
CA THR A 69 -12.41 14.08 2.35
C THR A 69 -11.40 14.16 1.20
N PRO A 70 -10.29 14.92 1.36
CA PRO A 70 -9.28 15.08 0.31
C PRO A 70 -8.35 13.88 0.18
N VAL A 71 -8.75 12.72 0.69
CA VAL A 71 -7.96 11.49 0.68
C VAL A 71 -8.18 10.76 -0.63
N ALA A 72 -7.13 10.62 -1.43
CA ALA A 72 -7.15 9.78 -2.62
C ALA A 72 -6.90 8.31 -2.21
N MET A 73 -7.52 7.39 -2.93
CA MET A 73 -7.46 5.95 -2.68
C MET A 73 -6.97 5.24 -3.93
N SER A 74 -6.06 4.31 -3.75
CA SER A 74 -5.53 3.44 -4.80
C SER A 74 -5.03 2.13 -4.21
N VAL A 75 -4.46 1.28 -5.05
CA VAL A 75 -3.94 -0.03 -4.64
C VAL A 75 -2.79 0.08 -3.65
N GLY A 76 -2.85 -0.67 -2.56
CA GLY A 76 -1.89 -0.61 -1.47
C GLY A 76 -0.59 -1.36 -1.78
N MET A 77 0.52 -0.64 -1.96
CA MET A 77 1.79 -1.25 -2.40
C MET A 77 2.32 -2.34 -1.45
N GLY A 78 2.23 -2.13 -0.13
CA GLY A 78 2.69 -3.11 0.85
C GLY A 78 1.92 -4.43 0.76
N LEU A 79 0.60 -4.32 0.64
CA LEU A 79 -0.28 -5.48 0.51
C LEU A 79 -0.17 -6.14 -0.86
N ASN A 80 0.10 -5.37 -1.93
CA ASN A 80 0.34 -5.92 -3.27
C ASN A 80 1.65 -6.71 -3.33
N ALA A 81 2.68 -6.21 -2.67
CA ALA A 81 3.94 -6.93 -2.52
C ALA A 81 3.76 -8.22 -1.71
N TYR A 82 3.02 -8.19 -0.62
CA TYR A 82 2.65 -9.38 0.15
C TYR A 82 1.82 -10.36 -0.70
N PHE A 83 0.79 -9.87 -1.40
CA PHE A 83 -0.02 -10.66 -2.34
C PHE A 83 0.86 -11.41 -3.34
N THR A 84 1.75 -10.69 -4.01
CA THR A 84 2.56 -11.24 -5.10
C THR A 84 3.64 -12.18 -4.58
N PHE A 85 4.51 -11.67 -3.71
CA PHE A 85 5.75 -12.36 -3.36
C PHE A 85 5.58 -13.36 -2.22
N ALA A 86 4.79 -13.05 -1.20
CA ALA A 86 4.61 -13.94 -0.07
C ALA A 86 3.50 -14.96 -0.31
N VAL A 87 2.36 -14.55 -0.90
CA VAL A 87 1.21 -15.44 -1.08
C VAL A 87 1.29 -16.20 -2.40
N CYS A 88 1.32 -15.49 -3.53
CA CYS A 88 1.26 -16.17 -4.84
C CYS A 88 2.56 -16.92 -5.14
N LEU A 89 3.71 -16.27 -5.06
CA LEU A 89 4.99 -16.89 -5.41
C LEU A 89 5.57 -17.71 -4.26
N GLY A 90 5.54 -17.21 -3.02
CA GLY A 90 6.16 -17.85 -1.88
C GLY A 90 5.43 -19.10 -1.39
N GLN A 91 4.09 -19.12 -1.47
CA GLN A 91 3.26 -20.27 -1.06
C GLN A 91 2.64 -21.02 -2.23
N ASN A 92 2.98 -20.66 -3.49
CA ASN A 92 2.42 -21.26 -4.70
C ASN A 92 0.88 -21.22 -4.78
N ILE A 93 0.27 -20.14 -4.27
CA ILE A 93 -1.18 -19.96 -4.31
C ILE A 93 -1.57 -19.25 -5.59
N ALA A 94 -2.55 -19.79 -6.32
CA ALA A 94 -3.08 -19.18 -7.51
C ALA A 94 -3.61 -17.77 -7.21
N TRP A 95 -3.33 -16.79 -8.08
CA TRP A 95 -3.73 -15.40 -7.86
C TRP A 95 -5.25 -15.23 -7.72
N GLN A 96 -6.06 -16.10 -8.35
CA GLN A 96 -7.52 -16.10 -8.20
C GLN A 96 -7.94 -16.39 -6.75
N SER A 97 -7.32 -17.39 -6.12
CA SER A 97 -7.59 -17.75 -4.72
C SER A 97 -7.06 -16.67 -3.76
N ALA A 98 -5.92 -16.07 -4.08
CA ALA A 98 -5.39 -14.93 -3.33
C ALA A 98 -6.31 -13.70 -3.44
N LEU A 99 -6.89 -13.40 -4.61
CA LEU A 99 -7.92 -12.35 -4.77
C LEU A 99 -9.19 -12.68 -3.97
N GLY A 100 -9.58 -13.96 -3.91
CA GLY A 100 -10.67 -14.42 -3.05
C GLY A 100 -10.40 -14.11 -1.58
N ALA A 101 -9.17 -14.33 -1.09
CA ALA A 101 -8.77 -14.00 0.28
C ALA A 101 -8.79 -12.48 0.53
N VAL A 102 -8.31 -11.67 -0.41
CA VAL A 102 -8.40 -10.20 -0.36
C VAL A 102 -9.85 -9.76 -0.28
N PHE A 103 -10.72 -10.32 -1.10
CA PHE A 103 -12.15 -10.00 -1.10
C PHE A 103 -12.80 -10.32 0.24
N ILE A 104 -12.60 -11.53 0.77
CA ILE A 104 -13.14 -11.94 2.08
C ILE A 104 -12.64 -11.01 3.19
N SER A 105 -11.34 -10.71 3.22
CA SER A 105 -10.76 -9.80 4.21
C SER A 105 -11.38 -8.40 4.13
N SER A 106 -11.61 -7.91 2.91
CA SER A 106 -12.22 -6.60 2.67
C SER A 106 -13.69 -6.55 3.09
N ILE A 107 -14.46 -7.62 2.87
CA ILE A 107 -15.84 -7.74 3.35
C ILE A 107 -15.88 -7.77 4.89
N ILE A 108 -14.97 -8.52 5.53
CA ILE A 108 -14.85 -8.51 7.00
C ILE A 108 -14.54 -7.09 7.48
N PHE A 109 -13.59 -6.39 6.83
CA PHE A 109 -13.25 -5.02 7.17
C PHE A 109 -14.43 -4.07 6.98
N LEU A 110 -15.19 -4.21 5.90
CA LEU A 110 -16.37 -3.41 5.63
C LEU A 110 -17.44 -3.62 6.69
N ILE A 111 -17.78 -4.88 7.02
CA ILE A 111 -18.77 -5.22 8.06
C ILE A 111 -18.32 -4.63 9.42
N LEU A 112 -17.07 -4.82 9.79
CA LEU A 112 -16.54 -4.28 11.04
C LEU A 112 -16.46 -2.75 11.04
N SER A 113 -16.43 -2.11 9.87
CA SER A 113 -16.46 -0.66 9.72
C SER A 113 -17.82 -0.04 10.09
N PHE A 114 -18.90 -0.82 10.09
CA PHE A 114 -20.20 -0.39 10.61
C PHE A 114 -20.31 -0.51 12.14
N THR A 115 -19.37 -1.22 12.78
CA THR A 115 -19.35 -1.44 14.22
C THR A 115 -18.34 -0.50 14.91
N HIS A 116 -18.38 -0.46 16.25
CA HIS A 116 -17.39 0.24 17.06
C HIS A 116 -16.06 -0.55 17.18
N PHE A 117 -15.95 -1.72 16.54
CA PHE A 117 -14.76 -2.60 16.60
C PHE A 117 -13.49 -1.86 16.24
N ARG A 118 -13.54 -1.01 15.26
CA ARG A 118 -12.44 -0.19 14.78
C ARG A 118 -11.90 0.78 15.84
N LEU A 119 -12.79 1.47 16.56
CA LEU A 119 -12.41 2.32 17.70
C LEU A 119 -11.85 1.46 18.85
N TRP A 120 -12.42 0.27 19.02
CA TRP A 120 -11.92 -0.71 19.97
C TRP A 120 -10.48 -1.14 19.63
N VAL A 121 -10.18 -1.47 18.38
CA VAL A 121 -8.82 -1.83 17.92
C VAL A 121 -7.83 -0.68 18.15
N ILE A 122 -8.19 0.55 17.74
CA ILE A 122 -7.33 1.74 17.93
C ILE A 122 -7.01 1.95 19.41
N ARG A 123 -7.97 1.75 20.30
CA ARG A 123 -7.79 1.95 21.74
C ARG A 123 -7.02 0.82 22.42
N ASN A 124 -7.09 -0.40 21.87
CA ASN A 124 -6.51 -1.59 22.48
C ASN A 124 -5.11 -1.94 21.99
N ILE A 125 -4.66 -1.40 20.84
CA ILE A 125 -3.31 -1.64 20.34
C ILE A 125 -2.46 -0.39 20.59
N PRO A 126 -1.34 -0.53 21.32
CA PRO A 126 -0.44 0.58 21.58
C PRO A 126 -0.01 1.30 20.29
N LYS A 127 0.02 2.64 20.33
CA LYS A 127 0.41 3.48 19.20
C LYS A 127 1.76 3.04 18.63
N ASP A 128 2.71 2.76 19.49
CA ASP A 128 4.07 2.38 19.10
C ASP A 128 4.13 1.06 18.32
N LEU A 129 3.32 0.07 18.66
CA LEU A 129 3.23 -1.17 17.88
C LEU A 129 2.64 -0.92 16.49
N ARG A 130 1.68 -0.02 16.35
CA ARG A 130 1.13 0.36 15.04
C ARG A 130 2.18 1.05 14.18
N LEU A 131 3.00 1.92 14.78
CA LEU A 131 4.12 2.57 14.10
C LEU A 131 5.20 1.56 13.71
N ALA A 132 5.48 0.57 14.57
CA ALA A 132 6.41 -0.51 14.27
C ALA A 132 5.92 -1.40 13.10
N ILE A 133 4.62 -1.66 13.02
CA ILE A 133 4.00 -2.37 11.88
C ILE A 133 4.22 -1.58 10.59
N CYS A 134 3.93 -0.27 10.59
CA CYS A 134 4.15 0.59 9.43
C CYS A 134 5.63 0.59 8.99
N ALA A 135 6.54 0.75 9.94
CA ALA A 135 7.98 0.72 9.67
C ALA A 135 8.45 -0.65 9.16
N GLY A 136 7.92 -1.75 9.70
CA GLY A 136 8.23 -3.11 9.26
C GLY A 136 7.77 -3.36 7.82
N ILE A 137 6.55 -2.94 7.46
CA ILE A 137 6.06 -2.98 6.08
C ILE A 137 6.99 -2.16 5.18
N GLY A 138 7.43 -0.99 5.63
CA GLY A 138 8.40 -0.16 4.91
C GLY A 138 9.71 -0.89 4.64
N CYS A 139 10.31 -1.53 5.65
CA CYS A 139 11.50 -2.36 5.49
C CYS A 139 11.28 -3.52 4.52
N PHE A 140 10.13 -4.18 4.59
CA PHE A 140 9.79 -5.29 3.71
C PHE A 140 9.67 -4.84 2.25
N ILE A 141 8.99 -3.73 1.98
CA ILE A 141 8.85 -3.18 0.62
C ILE A 141 10.21 -2.73 0.08
N ALA A 142 11.05 -2.07 0.91
CA ALA A 142 12.40 -1.66 0.52
C ALA A 142 13.27 -2.87 0.18
N PHE A 143 13.22 -3.91 0.98
CA PHE A 143 13.94 -5.16 0.74
C PHE A 143 13.51 -5.82 -0.58
N LEU A 144 12.20 -5.88 -0.86
CA LEU A 144 11.68 -6.35 -2.13
C LEU A 144 12.19 -5.50 -3.31
N GLY A 145 12.15 -4.17 -3.18
CA GLY A 145 12.67 -3.25 -4.19
C GLY A 145 14.14 -3.52 -4.50
N LEU A 146 14.99 -3.62 -3.47
CA LEU A 146 16.41 -3.91 -3.61
C LEU A 146 16.67 -5.30 -4.22
N SER A 147 15.85 -6.29 -3.86
CA SER A 147 15.95 -7.65 -4.42
C SER A 147 15.56 -7.65 -5.90
N GLN A 148 14.45 -7.00 -6.27
CA GLN A 148 14.02 -6.92 -7.68
C GLN A 148 14.98 -6.11 -8.56
N MET A 149 15.66 -5.11 -7.99
CA MET A 149 16.74 -4.39 -8.66
C MET A 149 18.00 -5.24 -8.84
N GLY A 150 18.10 -6.40 -8.21
CA GLY A 150 19.28 -7.24 -8.19
C GLY A 150 20.43 -6.70 -7.31
N VAL A 151 20.16 -5.71 -6.45
CA VAL A 151 21.13 -5.20 -5.46
C VAL A 151 21.33 -6.19 -4.33
N ILE A 152 20.27 -6.87 -3.92
CA ILE A 152 20.28 -7.98 -2.97
C ILE A 152 19.92 -9.25 -3.73
N MET A 153 20.71 -10.30 -3.56
CA MET A 153 20.51 -11.59 -4.22
C MET A 153 20.51 -12.73 -3.18
N HIS A 154 19.83 -13.83 -3.54
CA HIS A 154 19.88 -15.05 -2.75
C HIS A 154 21.30 -15.64 -2.75
N ASN A 155 21.75 -16.08 -1.58
CA ASN A 155 23.02 -16.79 -1.40
C ASN A 155 22.75 -18.03 -0.54
N LYS A 156 23.28 -19.18 -0.95
CA LYS A 156 23.06 -20.45 -0.25
C LYS A 156 23.67 -20.50 1.14
N ASP A 157 24.79 -19.78 1.35
CA ASP A 157 25.55 -19.84 2.60
C ASP A 157 25.11 -18.77 3.61
N THR A 158 24.78 -17.56 3.11
CA THR A 158 24.47 -16.38 3.94
C THR A 158 23.00 -15.93 3.84
N LEU A 159 22.15 -16.71 3.14
CA LEU A 159 20.76 -16.42 2.75
C LEU A 159 20.64 -15.27 1.78
N VAL A 160 21.30 -14.15 2.04
CA VAL A 160 21.34 -12.96 1.17
C VAL A 160 22.77 -12.48 1.00
N SER A 161 23.07 -11.94 -0.17
CA SER A 161 24.35 -11.32 -0.51
C SER A 161 24.15 -10.11 -1.41
N ILE A 162 25.19 -9.33 -1.56
CA ILE A 162 25.21 -8.22 -2.51
C ILE A 162 25.21 -8.76 -3.94
N GLY A 163 24.45 -8.12 -4.83
CA GLY A 163 24.36 -8.52 -6.21
C GLY A 163 25.56 -8.12 -7.08
N ASN A 164 25.47 -8.44 -8.36
CA ASN A 164 26.54 -8.14 -9.30
C ASN A 164 26.49 -6.69 -9.79
N PHE A 165 27.30 -5.82 -9.19
CA PHE A 165 27.41 -4.39 -9.56
C PHE A 165 28.09 -4.15 -10.93
N LYS A 166 28.57 -5.18 -11.63
CA LYS A 166 29.00 -5.06 -13.01
C LYS A 166 27.85 -5.18 -14.01
N SER A 167 26.68 -5.62 -13.55
CA SER A 167 25.49 -5.75 -14.38
C SER A 167 24.91 -4.37 -14.72
N PRO A 168 24.71 -4.03 -16.02
CA PRO A 168 24.07 -2.78 -16.43
C PRO A 168 22.67 -2.62 -15.82
N HIS A 169 21.93 -3.71 -15.64
CA HIS A 169 20.62 -3.74 -15.01
C HIS A 169 20.66 -3.23 -13.55
N VAL A 170 21.60 -3.74 -12.74
CA VAL A 170 21.78 -3.30 -11.34
C VAL A 170 22.22 -1.84 -11.27
N LEU A 171 23.19 -1.45 -12.11
CA LEU A 171 23.67 -0.06 -12.16
C LEU A 171 22.56 0.91 -12.56
N PHE A 172 21.72 0.54 -13.52
CA PHE A 172 20.59 1.36 -13.93
C PHE A 172 19.56 1.52 -12.81
N GLY A 173 19.24 0.46 -12.07
CA GLY A 173 18.36 0.53 -10.91
C GLY A 173 18.92 1.46 -9.81
N ILE A 174 20.22 1.36 -9.50
CA ILE A 174 20.91 2.24 -8.53
C ILE A 174 20.91 3.70 -9.00
N PHE A 175 21.19 3.93 -10.29
CA PHE A 175 21.11 5.27 -10.86
C PHE A 175 19.71 5.87 -10.73
N THR A 176 18.67 5.08 -11.06
CA THR A 176 17.27 5.52 -10.92
C THR A 176 16.95 5.83 -9.46
N LEU A 177 17.38 5.00 -8.51
CA LEU A 177 17.20 5.26 -7.09
C LEU A 177 17.86 6.58 -6.67
N ALA A 178 19.09 6.81 -7.08
CA ALA A 178 19.81 8.05 -6.79
C ALA A 178 19.08 9.28 -7.38
N LEU A 179 18.53 9.15 -8.59
CA LEU A 179 17.77 10.22 -9.25
C LEU A 179 16.47 10.54 -8.50
N ILE A 180 15.72 9.52 -8.06
CA ILE A 180 14.51 9.70 -7.26
C ILE A 180 14.84 10.34 -5.92
N ILE A 181 15.91 9.88 -5.23
CA ILE A 181 16.39 10.48 -3.97
C ILE A 181 16.75 11.95 -4.18
N PHE A 182 17.44 12.28 -5.27
CA PHE A 182 17.79 13.65 -5.60
C PHE A 182 16.55 14.53 -5.76
N PHE A 183 15.57 14.13 -6.57
CA PHE A 183 14.34 14.88 -6.76
C PHE A 183 13.52 15.03 -5.47
N TRP A 184 13.51 13.99 -4.65
CA TRP A 184 12.84 14.03 -3.35
C TRP A 184 13.55 14.98 -2.38
N ALA A 185 14.90 14.95 -2.31
CA ALA A 185 15.70 15.80 -1.43
C ALA A 185 15.53 17.29 -1.74
N ILE A 186 15.42 17.66 -3.01
CA ILE A 186 15.12 19.05 -3.44
C ILE A 186 13.63 19.39 -3.34
N LYS A 187 12.83 18.51 -2.74
CA LYS A 187 11.37 18.69 -2.52
C LYS A 187 10.57 18.95 -3.81
N LEU A 188 10.97 18.32 -4.91
CA LEU A 188 10.27 18.45 -6.18
C LEU A 188 8.91 17.75 -6.11
N ARG A 189 7.84 18.45 -6.49
CA ARG A 189 6.51 17.86 -6.53
C ARG A 189 6.45 16.75 -7.57
N GLY A 190 5.97 15.56 -7.20
CA GLY A 190 5.96 14.40 -8.09
C GLY A 190 7.36 13.78 -8.31
N ALA A 191 8.29 13.88 -7.36
CA ALA A 191 9.64 13.36 -7.45
C ALA A 191 9.71 11.90 -7.95
N PHE A 192 8.79 11.05 -7.52
CA PHE A 192 8.76 9.63 -7.89
C PHE A 192 8.46 9.45 -9.38
N ILE A 193 7.36 10.02 -9.87
CA ILE A 193 7.02 9.88 -11.29
C ILE A 193 8.04 10.59 -12.19
N LEU A 194 8.57 11.72 -11.78
CA LEU A 194 9.62 12.42 -12.53
C LEU A 194 10.91 11.59 -12.60
N GLY A 195 11.28 10.92 -11.50
CA GLY A 195 12.42 10.01 -11.48
C GLY A 195 12.22 8.81 -12.38
N VAL A 196 11.04 8.19 -12.34
CA VAL A 196 10.68 7.07 -13.21
C VAL A 196 10.69 7.50 -14.68
N LEU A 197 10.08 8.62 -15.04
CA LEU A 197 10.04 9.09 -16.42
C LEU A 197 11.42 9.50 -16.93
N ALA A 198 12.21 10.23 -16.14
CA ALA A 198 13.55 10.64 -16.53
C ALA A 198 14.47 9.43 -16.75
N SER A 199 14.44 8.44 -15.85
CA SER A 199 15.22 7.20 -16.04
C SER A 199 14.68 6.36 -17.19
N SER A 200 13.36 6.32 -17.42
CA SER A 200 12.80 5.63 -18.60
C SER A 200 13.24 6.26 -19.91
N ILE A 201 13.28 7.59 -20.01
CA ILE A 201 13.80 8.30 -21.19
C ILE A 201 15.27 7.91 -21.44
N ILE A 202 16.09 7.86 -20.39
CA ILE A 202 17.48 7.42 -20.49
C ILE A 202 17.56 5.97 -20.96
N ALA A 203 16.72 5.08 -20.40
CA ALA A 203 16.69 3.68 -20.83
C ALA A 203 16.28 3.51 -22.29
N TRP A 204 15.31 4.29 -22.78
CA TRP A 204 14.88 4.28 -24.18
C TRP A 204 15.98 4.77 -25.13
N ILE A 205 16.74 5.83 -24.75
CA ILE A 205 17.84 6.37 -25.56
C ILE A 205 19.00 5.37 -25.66
N PHE A 206 19.36 4.74 -24.54
CA PHE A 206 20.51 3.82 -24.45
C PHE A 206 20.12 2.34 -24.58
N HIS A 207 18.85 2.03 -24.88
CA HIS A 207 18.31 0.67 -24.99
C HIS A 207 18.62 -0.22 -23.78
N LEU A 208 18.61 0.37 -22.58
CA LEU A 208 18.82 -0.37 -21.33
C LEU A 208 17.60 -1.25 -21.03
N ASP A 209 17.84 -2.45 -20.47
CA ASP A 209 16.80 -3.43 -20.15
C ASP A 209 15.89 -3.79 -21.35
N ASN A 210 16.41 -3.73 -22.58
CA ASN A 210 15.64 -3.89 -23.82
C ASN A 210 14.47 -2.88 -23.95
N ALA A 211 14.53 -1.77 -23.24
CA ALA A 211 13.51 -0.75 -23.30
C ALA A 211 13.59 0.02 -24.61
N SER A 212 12.44 0.31 -25.19
CA SER A 212 12.29 1.13 -26.39
C SER A 212 11.18 2.16 -26.20
N PHE A 213 11.31 3.28 -26.89
CA PHE A 213 10.24 4.30 -26.89
C PHE A 213 8.97 3.69 -27.48
N PRO A 214 7.80 3.89 -26.86
CA PRO A 214 6.55 3.36 -27.37
C PRO A 214 6.20 3.99 -28.73
N VAL A 215 5.84 3.16 -29.70
CA VAL A 215 5.44 3.61 -31.04
C VAL A 215 4.18 4.48 -30.98
N GLN A 216 3.30 4.17 -30.03
CA GLN A 216 2.09 4.94 -29.75
C GLN A 216 2.10 5.35 -28.29
N ILE A 217 1.79 6.60 -27.99
CA ILE A 217 1.66 7.11 -26.63
C ILE A 217 0.23 6.93 -26.11
N PHE A 218 -0.74 7.05 -27.00
CA PHE A 218 -2.16 6.96 -26.68
C PHE A 218 -2.79 5.71 -27.27
N SER A 219 -3.63 5.05 -26.49
CA SER A 219 -4.50 3.95 -26.93
C SER A 219 -5.82 4.00 -26.17
N TRP A 220 -6.85 3.32 -26.72
CA TRP A 220 -8.06 3.07 -25.94
C TRP A 220 -7.76 2.10 -24.81
N PRO A 221 -8.46 2.21 -23.66
CA PRO A 221 -8.36 1.25 -22.58
C PRO A 221 -8.65 -0.16 -23.07
N ASN A 222 -7.85 -1.13 -22.64
CA ASN A 222 -8.00 -2.50 -23.08
C ASN A 222 -8.96 -3.26 -22.15
N PHE A 223 -10.16 -3.55 -22.64
CA PHE A 223 -11.19 -4.35 -21.94
C PHE A 223 -11.33 -5.77 -22.47
N SER A 224 -10.43 -6.25 -23.34
CA SER A 224 -10.52 -7.60 -23.92
C SER A 224 -10.45 -8.69 -22.85
N MET A 225 -11.00 -9.87 -23.18
CA MET A 225 -10.98 -11.05 -22.33
C MET A 225 -9.64 -11.80 -22.34
N GLU A 226 -8.75 -11.52 -23.29
CA GLU A 226 -7.46 -12.22 -23.40
C GLU A 226 -6.36 -11.53 -22.61
N ASN A 227 -6.11 -10.23 -22.87
CA ASN A 227 -5.00 -9.46 -22.28
C ASN A 227 -5.45 -8.16 -21.64
N GLY A 228 -6.74 -7.82 -21.71
CA GLY A 228 -7.34 -6.64 -21.12
C GLY A 228 -7.98 -6.91 -19.76
N LEU A 229 -8.70 -5.92 -19.26
CA LEU A 229 -9.38 -5.98 -17.96
C LEU A 229 -10.27 -7.22 -17.81
N GLY A 230 -10.93 -7.67 -18.88
CA GLY A 230 -11.80 -8.85 -18.86
C GLY A 230 -11.10 -10.13 -18.44
N ALA A 231 -9.79 -10.25 -18.68
CA ALA A 231 -9.01 -11.42 -18.28
C ALA A 231 -8.88 -11.61 -16.77
N ILE A 232 -9.02 -10.51 -16.00
CA ILE A 232 -8.82 -10.53 -14.54
C ILE A 232 -10.06 -10.09 -13.75
N PHE A 233 -11.03 -9.47 -14.43
CA PHE A 233 -12.24 -8.95 -13.80
C PHE A 233 -13.13 -10.09 -13.29
N LEU A 234 -13.51 -10.02 -12.00
CA LEU A 234 -14.32 -11.03 -11.30
C LEU A 234 -13.73 -12.46 -11.31
N GLN A 235 -12.45 -12.62 -11.53
CA GLN A 235 -11.76 -13.91 -11.49
C GLN A 235 -11.41 -14.37 -10.06
N LEU A 236 -12.32 -14.11 -9.11
CA LEU A 236 -12.17 -14.46 -7.71
C LEU A 236 -12.52 -15.90 -7.47
N ASP A 237 -11.59 -16.70 -6.93
CA ASP A 237 -11.91 -18.03 -6.42
C ASP A 237 -12.18 -17.98 -4.91
N ILE A 238 -13.41 -17.61 -4.57
CA ILE A 238 -13.87 -17.53 -3.18
C ILE A 238 -13.92 -18.92 -2.54
N LYS A 239 -14.23 -19.97 -3.32
CA LYS A 239 -14.35 -21.33 -2.79
C LYS A 239 -13.00 -21.84 -2.26
N SER A 240 -11.95 -21.70 -3.03
CA SER A 240 -10.58 -22.05 -2.57
C SER A 240 -10.10 -21.14 -1.45
N ALA A 241 -10.48 -19.86 -1.46
CA ALA A 241 -10.14 -18.91 -0.40
C ALA A 241 -10.79 -19.23 0.96
N LEU A 242 -11.88 -19.98 1.00
CA LEU A 242 -12.53 -20.43 2.25
C LEU A 242 -11.84 -21.65 2.89
N ASN A 243 -10.76 -22.16 2.30
CA ASN A 243 -10.01 -23.26 2.89
C ASN A 243 -9.34 -22.80 4.21
N ILE A 244 -9.24 -23.70 5.18
CA ILE A 244 -8.64 -23.43 6.49
C ILE A 244 -7.19 -22.91 6.39
N THR A 245 -6.45 -23.37 5.39
CA THR A 245 -5.07 -22.92 5.10
C THR A 245 -4.99 -21.46 4.68
N MET A 246 -6.09 -20.86 4.18
CA MET A 246 -6.15 -19.46 3.77
C MET A 246 -6.50 -18.51 4.92
N ILE A 247 -6.95 -19.02 6.08
CA ILE A 247 -7.34 -18.19 7.22
C ILE A 247 -6.21 -17.25 7.67
N PRO A 248 -4.95 -17.72 7.84
CA PRO A 248 -3.84 -16.82 8.22
C PRO A 248 -3.62 -15.70 7.19
N ILE A 249 -3.77 -16.01 5.90
CA ILE A 249 -3.62 -15.04 4.81
C ILE A 249 -4.72 -13.99 4.86
N ILE A 250 -5.98 -14.41 5.02
CA ILE A 250 -7.13 -13.51 5.15
C ILE A 250 -6.97 -12.59 6.35
N LEU A 251 -6.57 -13.14 7.50
CA LEU A 251 -6.31 -12.35 8.72
C LEU A 251 -5.17 -11.35 8.51
N THR A 252 -4.11 -11.74 7.81
CA THR A 252 -3.00 -10.85 7.50
C THR A 252 -3.44 -9.69 6.62
N PHE A 253 -4.18 -9.96 5.54
CA PHE A 253 -4.75 -8.89 4.71
C PHE A 253 -5.63 -7.96 5.54
N PHE A 254 -6.51 -8.52 6.37
CA PHE A 254 -7.41 -7.75 7.22
C PHE A 254 -6.67 -6.85 8.22
N ILE A 255 -5.75 -7.43 9.00
CA ILE A 255 -5.02 -6.71 10.04
C ILE A 255 -4.12 -5.65 9.43
N THR A 256 -3.38 -6.00 8.36
CA THR A 256 -2.48 -5.07 7.68
C THR A 256 -3.25 -3.90 7.06
N GLN A 257 -4.33 -4.20 6.35
CA GLN A 257 -5.18 -3.16 5.76
C GLN A 257 -5.78 -2.24 6.83
N LEU A 258 -6.27 -2.81 7.94
CA LEU A 258 -6.83 -2.04 9.04
C LEU A 258 -5.81 -1.02 9.58
N PHE A 259 -4.56 -1.44 9.81
CA PHE A 259 -3.54 -0.55 10.35
C PHE A 259 -3.03 0.46 9.32
N ASP A 260 -2.83 0.04 8.10
CA ASP A 260 -2.40 0.92 7.01
C ASP A 260 -3.44 2.04 6.77
N SER A 261 -4.71 1.66 6.65
CA SER A 261 -5.82 2.61 6.47
C SER A 261 -5.96 3.58 7.63
N ILE A 262 -5.94 3.07 8.88
CA ILE A 262 -6.05 3.93 10.07
C ILE A 262 -4.85 4.87 10.14
N GLY A 263 -3.62 4.36 9.98
CA GLY A 263 -2.40 5.14 10.05
C GLY A 263 -2.39 6.26 9.00
N THR A 264 -2.64 5.90 7.76
CA THR A 264 -2.64 6.84 6.63
C THR A 264 -3.75 7.88 6.74
N ILE A 265 -4.99 7.46 6.99
CA ILE A 265 -6.13 8.38 7.04
C ILE A 265 -5.99 9.35 8.23
N THR A 266 -5.56 8.87 9.40
CA THR A 266 -5.33 9.74 10.55
C THR A 266 -4.15 10.68 10.32
N GLY A 267 -3.03 10.20 9.76
CA GLY A 267 -1.87 11.03 9.45
C GLY A 267 -2.17 12.14 8.44
N VAL A 268 -2.91 11.84 7.37
CA VAL A 268 -3.41 12.85 6.42
C VAL A 268 -4.37 13.81 7.10
N GLY A 269 -5.24 13.27 7.96
CA GLY A 269 -6.22 14.04 8.71
C GLY A 269 -5.61 15.02 9.70
N GLU A 270 -4.59 14.63 10.45
CA GLU A 270 -3.86 15.48 11.39
C GLU A 270 -3.20 16.66 10.68
N ARG A 271 -2.51 16.42 9.56
CA ARG A 271 -1.88 17.49 8.77
C ARG A 271 -2.88 18.52 8.25
N GLY A 272 -4.07 18.07 7.87
CA GLY A 272 -5.15 18.92 7.34
C GLY A 272 -6.13 19.44 8.36
N LYS A 273 -6.06 18.97 9.60
CA LYS A 273 -7.11 19.19 10.62
C LYS A 273 -8.50 18.81 10.11
N ILE A 274 -8.57 17.69 9.34
CA ILE A 274 -9.78 17.29 8.60
C ILE A 274 -10.82 16.70 9.56
N PHE A 275 -10.35 16.03 10.62
CA PHE A 275 -11.16 15.31 11.59
C PHE A 275 -11.27 16.02 12.95
N ASP A 276 -10.74 17.25 13.06
CA ASP A 276 -10.73 18.02 14.32
C ASP A 276 -12.10 18.64 14.67
N ASP A 277 -13.08 18.62 13.74
CA ASP A 277 -14.42 19.12 13.99
C ASP A 277 -15.14 18.24 15.05
N PRO A 278 -15.45 18.77 16.25
CA PRO A 278 -16.06 17.97 17.31
C PRO A 278 -17.42 17.36 16.95
N LYS A 279 -18.14 17.95 15.98
CA LYS A 279 -19.47 17.49 15.56
C LYS A 279 -19.42 16.48 14.42
N ASN A 280 -18.51 16.65 13.47
CA ASN A 280 -18.48 15.90 12.22
C ASN A 280 -17.18 15.13 11.96
N GLY A 281 -16.12 15.37 12.72
CA GLY A 281 -14.79 14.79 12.50
C GLY A 281 -14.80 13.26 12.57
N GLU A 282 -15.37 12.71 13.64
CA GLU A 282 -15.48 11.25 13.82
C GLU A 282 -16.33 10.59 12.72
N LYS A 283 -17.42 11.25 12.31
CA LYS A 283 -18.28 10.78 11.21
C LYS A 283 -17.55 10.80 9.88
N LYS A 284 -16.75 11.83 9.59
CA LYS A 284 -15.91 11.90 8.37
C LYS A 284 -14.85 10.81 8.37
N LEU A 285 -14.16 10.62 9.50
CA LEU A 285 -13.17 9.55 9.66
C LEU A 285 -13.81 8.18 9.42
N SER A 286 -14.97 7.94 10.05
CA SER A 286 -15.73 6.70 9.87
C SER A 286 -16.08 6.45 8.40
N LYS A 287 -16.61 7.44 7.71
CA LYS A 287 -16.96 7.34 6.28
C LYS A 287 -15.75 7.11 5.40
N THR A 288 -14.61 7.78 5.68
CA THR A 288 -13.38 7.59 4.90
C THR A 288 -12.87 6.16 5.02
N LEU A 289 -12.91 5.57 6.23
CA LEU A 289 -12.53 4.18 6.45
C LEU A 289 -13.50 3.18 5.81
N MET A 290 -14.80 3.51 5.76
CA MET A 290 -15.78 2.70 5.02
C MET A 290 -15.54 2.77 3.51
N ALA A 291 -15.17 3.94 2.99
CA ALA A 291 -14.82 4.10 1.58
C ALA A 291 -13.57 3.29 1.22
N ASP A 292 -12.58 3.26 2.09
CA ASP A 292 -11.38 2.45 1.96
C ASP A 292 -11.68 0.95 1.90
N ALA A 293 -12.48 0.44 2.85
CA ALA A 293 -12.90 -0.96 2.87
C ALA A 293 -13.71 -1.35 1.62
N THR A 294 -14.62 -0.47 1.18
CA THR A 294 -15.41 -0.67 -0.05
C THR A 294 -14.50 -0.68 -1.27
N GLY A 295 -13.56 0.28 -1.34
CA GLY A 295 -12.56 0.35 -2.40
C GLY A 295 -11.74 -0.93 -2.50
N SER A 296 -11.36 -1.53 -1.37
CA SER A 296 -10.59 -2.77 -1.33
C SER A 296 -11.38 -3.98 -1.84
N ALA A 297 -12.65 -4.10 -1.47
CA ALA A 297 -13.53 -5.15 -2.02
C ALA A 297 -13.68 -5.00 -3.55
N LEU A 298 -13.88 -3.78 -4.03
CA LEU A 298 -13.95 -3.49 -5.46
C LEU A 298 -12.58 -3.74 -6.15
N GLY A 299 -11.46 -3.47 -5.47
CA GLY A 299 -10.11 -3.77 -5.96
C GLY A 299 -9.92 -5.26 -6.22
N ALA A 300 -10.30 -6.11 -5.28
CA ALA A 300 -10.28 -7.56 -5.50
C ALA A 300 -11.14 -7.98 -6.68
N MET A 301 -12.35 -7.41 -6.84
CA MET A 301 -13.25 -7.69 -7.97
C MET A 301 -12.68 -7.23 -9.32
N THR A 302 -11.93 -6.13 -9.34
CA THR A 302 -11.28 -5.62 -10.57
C THR A 302 -10.00 -6.37 -10.92
N GLY A 303 -9.56 -7.32 -10.08
CA GLY A 303 -8.37 -8.13 -10.32
C GLY A 303 -7.08 -7.44 -9.86
N THR A 304 -7.17 -6.40 -9.05
CA THR A 304 -6.01 -5.82 -8.39
C THR A 304 -5.86 -6.34 -6.97
N SER A 305 -5.09 -6.11 -6.12
CA SER A 305 -5.10 -6.51 -4.71
C SER A 305 -5.97 -5.54 -3.87
N THR A 306 -5.59 -5.29 -2.63
CA THR A 306 -6.28 -4.35 -1.74
C THR A 306 -6.15 -2.91 -2.23
N VAL A 307 -7.17 -2.11 -1.95
CA VAL A 307 -7.13 -0.65 -2.10
C VAL A 307 -6.99 -0.02 -0.73
N THR A 308 -6.23 1.06 -0.62
CA THR A 308 -6.04 1.79 0.63
C THR A 308 -5.92 3.30 0.39
N ALA A 309 -6.10 4.07 1.44
CA ALA A 309 -5.84 5.50 1.43
C ALA A 309 -4.34 5.76 1.16
N PHE A 310 -4.04 6.75 0.33
CA PHE A 310 -2.67 7.08 -0.05
C PHE A 310 -2.09 8.21 0.81
N VAL A 311 -0.90 7.97 1.39
CA VAL A 311 -0.18 8.95 2.20
C VAL A 311 0.22 10.19 1.38
N GLU A 312 0.40 10.05 0.08
CA GLU A 312 0.66 11.14 -0.87
C GLU A 312 -0.47 12.18 -0.90
N SER A 313 -1.66 11.83 -0.42
CA SER A 313 -2.74 12.81 -0.19
C SER A 313 -2.30 13.95 0.74
N THR A 314 -1.28 13.75 1.57
CA THR A 314 -0.69 14.82 2.40
C THR A 314 -0.17 15.98 1.56
N THR A 315 0.39 15.71 0.36
CA THR A 315 0.91 16.78 -0.52
C THR A 315 -0.19 17.72 -1.01
N GLY A 316 -1.36 17.15 -1.33
CA GLY A 316 -2.55 17.94 -1.67
C GLY A 316 -3.12 18.68 -0.46
N VAL A 317 -3.15 18.04 0.69
CA VAL A 317 -3.57 18.66 1.95
C VAL A 317 -2.65 19.83 2.34
N GLU A 318 -1.34 19.68 2.19
CA GLU A 318 -0.35 20.75 2.38
C GLU A 318 -0.52 21.89 1.34
N SER A 319 -0.97 21.57 0.14
CA SER A 319 -1.34 22.55 -0.91
C SER A 319 -2.70 23.23 -0.67
N GLY A 320 -3.40 22.87 0.40
CA GLY A 320 -4.64 23.50 0.84
C GLY A 320 -5.92 22.70 0.62
N GLY A 321 -5.86 21.47 0.10
CA GLY A 321 -7.01 20.56 -0.06
C GLY A 321 -7.65 20.19 1.27
N ARG A 322 -8.97 20.23 1.36
CA ARG A 322 -9.71 19.93 2.59
C ARG A 322 -11.01 19.17 2.34
N THR A 323 -11.43 19.07 1.09
CA THR A 323 -12.73 18.51 0.72
C THR A 323 -12.59 17.36 -0.27
N GLY A 324 -13.68 16.63 -0.50
CA GLY A 324 -13.73 15.58 -1.52
C GLY A 324 -13.47 16.05 -2.94
N LEU A 325 -13.54 17.36 -3.20
CA LEU A 325 -13.20 17.88 -4.53
C LEU A 325 -11.74 17.60 -4.90
N THR A 326 -10.82 17.67 -3.94
CA THR A 326 -9.42 17.27 -4.15
C THR A 326 -9.33 15.81 -4.64
N ALA A 327 -9.99 14.87 -3.95
CA ALA A 327 -9.99 13.46 -4.35
C ALA A 327 -10.71 13.23 -5.70
N LEU A 328 -11.76 13.99 -5.99
CA LEU A 328 -12.44 13.92 -7.29
C LEU A 328 -11.53 14.39 -8.44
N VAL A 329 -10.75 15.46 -8.25
CA VAL A 329 -9.78 15.90 -9.24
C VAL A 329 -8.73 14.82 -9.49
N VAL A 330 -8.25 14.13 -8.44
CA VAL A 330 -7.36 12.97 -8.60
C VAL A 330 -8.03 11.91 -9.48
N ALA A 331 -9.28 11.53 -9.20
CA ALA A 331 -10.02 10.55 -9.98
C ALA A 331 -10.13 10.96 -11.46
N ILE A 332 -10.42 12.23 -11.74
CA ILE A 332 -10.49 12.76 -13.11
C ILE A 332 -9.12 12.67 -13.80
N CYS A 333 -8.04 13.02 -13.12
CA CYS A 333 -6.69 12.90 -13.67
C CYS A 333 -6.33 11.44 -13.98
N PHE A 334 -6.70 10.49 -13.10
CA PHE A 334 -6.50 9.07 -13.37
C PHE A 334 -7.36 8.58 -14.56
N ALA A 335 -8.53 9.15 -14.82
CA ALA A 335 -9.30 8.82 -16.01
C ALA A 335 -8.55 9.14 -17.31
N PHE A 336 -7.76 10.21 -17.35
CA PHE A 336 -6.89 10.50 -18.49
C PHE A 336 -5.75 9.48 -18.63
N THR A 337 -5.26 8.88 -17.54
CA THR A 337 -4.20 7.88 -17.60
C THR A 337 -4.63 6.56 -18.26
N LEU A 338 -5.93 6.27 -18.31
CA LEU A 338 -6.45 5.10 -19.03
C LEU A 338 -6.07 5.09 -20.51
N PHE A 339 -5.86 6.27 -21.10
CA PHE A 339 -5.45 6.41 -22.50
C PHE A 339 -3.92 6.33 -22.69
N LEU A 340 -3.12 6.27 -21.61
CA LEU A 340 -1.66 6.24 -21.62
C LEU A 340 -1.09 4.83 -21.43
N LEU A 341 -1.88 3.78 -21.67
CA LEU A 341 -1.48 2.38 -21.47
C LEU A 341 -0.15 2.03 -22.18
N PRO A 342 0.08 2.40 -23.47
CA PRO A 342 1.36 2.08 -24.12
C PRO A 342 2.56 2.74 -23.45
N LEU A 343 2.38 3.96 -22.93
CA LEU A 343 3.43 4.68 -22.22
C LEU A 343 3.82 3.94 -20.92
N PHE A 344 2.83 3.55 -20.12
CA PHE A 344 3.09 2.82 -18.87
C PHE A 344 3.69 1.43 -19.10
N LYS A 345 3.29 0.75 -20.17
CA LYS A 345 3.85 -0.55 -20.57
C LYS A 345 5.32 -0.45 -21.01
N ALA A 346 5.73 0.68 -21.58
CA ALA A 346 7.08 0.90 -22.06
C ALA A 346 8.10 1.29 -20.95
N ILE A 347 7.62 1.54 -19.72
CA ILE A 347 8.49 1.84 -18.57
C ILE A 347 9.25 0.57 -18.17
N PRO A 348 10.60 0.57 -18.17
CA PRO A 348 11.38 -0.60 -17.79
C PRO A 348 11.25 -0.89 -16.28
N ALA A 349 11.31 -2.17 -15.92
CA ALA A 349 11.11 -2.62 -14.54
C ALA A 349 12.09 -1.96 -13.56
N ASN A 350 13.36 -1.80 -13.95
CA ASN A 350 14.38 -1.14 -13.12
C ASN A 350 14.27 0.38 -13.03
N ALA A 351 13.38 1.01 -13.79
CA ALA A 351 12.94 2.37 -13.51
C ALA A 351 11.84 2.41 -12.43
N ILE A 352 11.18 1.29 -12.18
CA ILE A 352 10.01 1.18 -11.27
C ILE A 352 10.42 0.70 -9.88
N TYR A 353 11.21 -0.37 -9.77
CA TYR A 353 11.57 -0.98 -8.47
C TYR A 353 12.23 -0.03 -7.46
N PRO A 354 13.06 0.96 -7.85
CA PRO A 354 13.60 1.96 -6.93
C PRO A 354 12.53 2.77 -6.18
N VAL A 355 11.33 2.92 -6.74
CA VAL A 355 10.21 3.58 -6.07
C VAL A 355 9.79 2.81 -4.81
N LEU A 356 9.83 1.47 -4.86
CA LEU A 356 9.53 0.63 -3.67
C LEU A 356 10.50 0.92 -2.53
N VAL A 357 11.78 1.10 -2.85
CA VAL A 357 12.79 1.45 -1.84
C VAL A 357 12.46 2.80 -1.22
N MET A 358 12.10 3.79 -2.03
CA MET A 358 11.74 5.12 -1.53
C MET A 358 10.47 5.13 -0.67
N VAL A 359 9.45 4.40 -1.10
CA VAL A 359 8.22 4.23 -0.29
C VAL A 359 8.54 3.53 1.02
N GLY A 360 9.37 2.49 0.97
CA GLY A 360 9.86 1.81 2.17
C GLY A 360 10.58 2.76 3.13
N ILE A 361 11.44 3.65 2.62
CA ILE A 361 12.11 4.68 3.42
C ILE A 361 11.09 5.61 4.09
N LEU A 362 10.09 6.08 3.34
CA LEU A 362 9.07 6.98 3.91
C LEU A 362 8.27 6.32 5.04
N MET A 363 7.88 5.06 4.86
CA MET A 363 7.17 4.30 5.90
C MET A 363 8.08 4.00 7.11
N PHE A 364 9.36 3.69 6.88
CA PHE A 364 10.34 3.46 7.94
C PHE A 364 10.60 4.71 8.79
N MET A 365 10.44 5.90 8.26
CA MET A 365 10.60 7.14 9.02
C MET A 365 9.67 7.25 10.23
N GLU A 366 8.60 6.44 10.30
CA GLU A 366 7.72 6.38 11.48
C GLU A 366 8.40 5.81 12.73
N VAL A 367 9.53 5.13 12.58
CA VAL A 367 10.36 4.61 13.71
C VAL A 367 10.74 5.73 14.69
N LYS A 368 10.98 6.95 14.21
CA LYS A 368 11.32 8.10 15.05
C LYS A 368 10.26 8.45 16.10
N ASN A 369 9.00 8.02 15.86
CA ASN A 369 7.86 8.32 16.71
C ASN A 369 7.59 7.21 17.75
N ILE A 370 8.39 6.12 17.75
CA ILE A 370 8.28 4.99 18.69
C ILE A 370 9.03 5.34 19.98
N ASP A 371 8.40 5.12 21.13
CA ASP A 371 9.05 5.27 22.42
C ASP A 371 9.83 4.00 22.83
N PHE A 372 11.09 3.94 22.42
CA PHE A 372 11.99 2.83 22.76
C PHE A 372 12.45 2.80 24.23
N LYS A 373 12.07 3.78 25.08
CA LYS A 373 12.38 3.74 26.53
C LYS A 373 11.61 2.65 27.23
N ASP A 374 10.42 2.32 26.74
CA ASP A 374 9.66 1.18 27.21
C ASP A 374 10.20 -0.13 26.61
N SER A 375 10.76 -0.99 27.45
CA SER A 375 11.39 -2.24 27.00
C SER A 375 10.43 -3.21 26.32
N ALA A 376 9.14 -3.23 26.68
CA ALA A 376 8.15 -4.06 25.98
C ALA A 376 7.90 -3.56 24.56
N ILE A 377 7.82 -2.23 24.40
CA ILE A 377 7.73 -1.58 23.08
C ILE A 377 9.01 -1.83 22.28
N ALA A 378 10.19 -1.66 22.89
CA ALA A 378 11.47 -1.83 22.19
C ALA A 378 11.62 -3.24 21.63
N VAL A 379 11.39 -4.27 22.44
CA VAL A 379 11.49 -5.68 22.01
C VAL A 379 10.44 -6.01 20.95
N ALA A 380 9.20 -5.62 21.18
CA ALA A 380 8.12 -5.91 20.24
C ALA A 380 8.32 -5.20 18.90
N SER A 381 8.72 -3.93 18.92
CA SER A 381 9.00 -3.16 17.71
C SER A 381 10.17 -3.74 16.92
N PHE A 382 11.23 -4.16 17.60
CA PHE A 382 12.37 -4.82 16.96
C PHE A 382 11.93 -6.06 16.19
N PHE A 383 11.22 -6.99 16.85
CA PHE A 383 10.75 -8.19 16.18
C PHE A 383 9.76 -7.90 15.06
N THR A 384 8.83 -6.96 15.27
CA THR A 384 7.87 -6.56 14.24
C THR A 384 8.57 -6.01 12.99
N ILE A 385 9.60 -5.20 13.14
CA ILE A 385 10.30 -4.57 12.01
C ILE A 385 11.19 -5.57 11.28
N ILE A 386 12.00 -6.35 12.03
CA ILE A 386 13.04 -7.20 11.45
C ILE A 386 12.48 -8.48 10.83
N MET A 387 11.45 -9.10 11.47
CA MET A 387 10.93 -10.36 10.98
C MET A 387 10.22 -10.24 9.62
N MET A 388 9.67 -9.08 9.26
CA MET A 388 9.00 -8.91 7.96
C MET A 388 9.91 -9.18 6.76
N PRO A 389 11.03 -8.48 6.59
CA PRO A 389 11.93 -8.74 5.46
C PRO A 389 12.64 -10.10 5.57
N PHE A 390 12.95 -10.58 6.78
CA PHE A 390 13.73 -11.81 6.95
C PHE A 390 12.92 -13.08 6.73
N THR A 391 11.62 -13.04 7.00
CA THR A 391 10.73 -14.21 6.80
C THR A 391 9.85 -14.08 5.56
N TYR A 392 9.90 -12.96 4.84
CA TYR A 392 8.94 -12.63 3.78
C TYR A 392 7.47 -12.71 4.25
N SER A 393 7.22 -12.57 5.56
CA SER A 393 5.90 -12.80 6.15
C SER A 393 5.50 -11.68 7.11
N ILE A 394 4.48 -10.94 6.73
CA ILE A 394 3.86 -9.93 7.59
C ILE A 394 3.20 -10.61 8.80
N THR A 395 2.54 -11.75 8.59
CA THR A 395 1.87 -12.52 9.65
C THR A 395 2.84 -12.97 10.74
N THR A 396 3.97 -13.55 10.34
CA THR A 396 5.01 -14.00 11.26
C THR A 396 5.56 -12.84 12.08
N SER A 397 5.78 -11.71 11.46
CA SER A 397 6.24 -10.50 12.11
C SER A 397 5.26 -10.00 13.19
N PHE A 398 3.96 -9.95 12.87
CA PHE A 398 2.94 -9.60 13.85
C PHE A 398 2.92 -10.58 15.02
N ALA A 399 3.03 -11.87 14.73
CA ALA A 399 3.05 -12.90 15.74
C ALA A 399 4.21 -12.71 16.73
N PHE A 400 5.42 -12.49 16.22
CA PHE A 400 6.58 -12.19 17.07
C PHE A 400 6.41 -10.88 17.84
N GLY A 401 5.88 -9.83 17.22
CA GLY A 401 5.65 -8.54 17.85
C GLY A 401 4.67 -8.61 19.01
N PHE A 402 3.47 -9.16 18.80
CA PHE A 402 2.44 -9.24 19.84
C PHE A 402 2.82 -10.21 20.95
N LEU A 403 3.39 -11.37 20.63
CA LEU A 403 3.82 -12.33 21.64
C LEU A 403 4.96 -11.77 22.49
N SER A 404 5.96 -11.13 21.89
CA SER A 404 7.07 -10.54 22.64
C SER A 404 6.61 -9.39 23.52
N TYR A 405 5.68 -8.54 23.03
CA TYR A 405 5.06 -7.50 23.85
C TYR A 405 4.38 -8.09 25.08
N LEU A 406 3.52 -9.09 24.87
CA LEU A 406 2.79 -9.76 25.95
C LEU A 406 3.76 -10.40 26.97
N LEU A 407 4.77 -11.15 26.50
CA LEU A 407 5.76 -11.79 27.37
C LEU A 407 6.52 -10.79 28.24
N VAL A 408 7.02 -9.68 27.65
CA VAL A 408 7.75 -8.67 28.44
C VAL A 408 6.85 -8.02 29.47
N ARG A 409 5.57 -7.73 29.15
CA ARG A 409 4.58 -7.19 30.11
C ARG A 409 4.33 -8.16 31.27
N ILE A 410 4.18 -9.47 30.99
CA ILE A 410 3.99 -10.50 32.01
C ILE A 410 5.23 -10.57 32.92
N PHE A 411 6.44 -10.60 32.36
CA PHE A 411 7.67 -10.66 33.14
C PHE A 411 7.89 -9.45 34.04
N LYS A 412 7.47 -8.28 33.57
CA LYS A 412 7.50 -7.03 34.36
C LYS A 412 6.33 -6.91 35.34
N ARG A 413 5.36 -7.82 35.30
CA ARG A 413 4.12 -7.78 36.10
C ARG A 413 3.28 -6.51 35.87
N GLU A 414 3.36 -5.95 34.65
CA GLU A 414 2.62 -4.75 34.24
C GLU A 414 1.24 -5.14 33.67
N TRP A 415 0.38 -5.75 34.50
CA TRP A 415 -0.90 -6.30 34.09
C TRP A 415 -1.90 -5.20 33.62
N ASP A 416 -1.74 -4.00 34.13
CA ASP A 416 -2.53 -2.81 33.76
C ASP A 416 -2.34 -2.38 32.30
N LYS A 417 -1.20 -2.74 31.70
CA LYS A 417 -0.89 -2.46 30.29
C LYS A 417 -1.26 -3.59 29.35
N ILE A 418 -1.74 -4.71 29.85
CA ILE A 418 -2.24 -5.83 29.06
C ILE A 418 -3.74 -5.70 28.92
N ASN A 419 -4.17 -5.31 27.72
CA ASN A 419 -5.59 -5.19 27.42
C ASN A 419 -6.08 -6.38 26.57
N LEU A 420 -7.42 -6.52 26.47
CA LEU A 420 -8.06 -7.64 25.78
C LEU A 420 -7.59 -7.77 24.31
N GLY A 421 -7.36 -6.65 23.64
CA GLY A 421 -6.88 -6.66 22.23
C GLY A 421 -5.53 -7.32 22.07
N ILE A 422 -4.58 -7.02 22.95
CA ILE A 422 -3.24 -7.66 22.95
C ILE A 422 -3.36 -9.16 23.23
N ILE A 423 -4.21 -9.55 24.17
CA ILE A 423 -4.43 -10.98 24.48
C ILE A 423 -4.98 -11.71 23.25
N VAL A 424 -6.03 -11.18 22.63
CA VAL A 424 -6.67 -11.80 21.45
C VAL A 424 -5.67 -11.91 20.30
N LEU A 425 -4.92 -10.83 19.99
CA LEU A 425 -3.92 -10.86 18.92
C LEU A 425 -2.77 -11.81 19.22
N SER A 426 -2.32 -11.90 20.48
CA SER A 426 -1.29 -12.86 20.89
C SER A 426 -1.76 -14.30 20.79
N LEU A 427 -3.02 -14.59 21.14
CA LEU A 427 -3.62 -15.93 20.99
C LEU A 427 -3.76 -16.30 19.51
N LEU A 428 -4.21 -15.39 18.66
CA LEU A 428 -4.27 -15.62 17.21
C LEU A 428 -2.86 -15.85 16.63
N SER A 429 -1.87 -15.13 17.12
CA SER A 429 -0.46 -15.29 16.75
C SER A 429 0.09 -16.65 17.14
N LEU A 430 -0.23 -17.11 18.37
CA LEU A 430 0.15 -18.43 18.83
C LEU A 430 -0.55 -19.53 18.00
N GLY A 431 -1.83 -19.35 17.68
CA GLY A 431 -2.58 -20.24 16.80
C GLY A 431 -1.95 -20.34 15.40
N ASN A 432 -1.47 -19.24 14.85
CA ASN A 432 -0.76 -19.24 13.58
C ASN A 432 0.53 -20.07 13.65
N PHE A 433 1.33 -19.92 14.70
CA PHE A 433 2.54 -20.75 14.86
C PHE A 433 2.22 -22.23 15.07
N LEU A 434 1.16 -22.56 15.79
CA LEU A 434 0.72 -23.94 15.94
C LEU A 434 0.27 -24.54 14.59
N LEU A 435 -0.46 -23.78 13.78
CA LEU A 435 -0.84 -24.20 12.43
C LEU A 435 0.38 -24.43 11.53
N MET A 436 1.39 -23.56 11.60
CA MET A 436 2.66 -23.74 10.87
C MET A 436 3.45 -24.96 11.35
N ALA A 437 3.37 -25.30 12.63
CA ALA A 437 4.06 -26.47 13.18
C ALA A 437 3.38 -27.81 12.84
N LEU A 438 2.10 -27.76 12.44
CA LEU A 438 1.30 -28.93 12.04
C LEU A 438 1.31 -29.20 10.53
N GLN A 439 1.86 -28.27 9.73
CA GLN A 439 2.12 -28.40 8.29
C GLN A 439 3.50 -28.97 8.03
#